data_fd6e5392533de30bbd0c99d0807be90a
#
_entry.id   fd6e5392533de30bbd0c99d0807be90a
#
_cell.length_a   1.000
_cell.length_b   1.000
_cell.length_c   1.000
_cell.angle_alpha   90.00
_cell.angle_beta   90.00
_cell.angle_gamma   90.00
#
_symmetry.space_group_name_H-M   'P 1'
#
loop_
_entity.id
_entity.type
_entity.pdbx_description
1 polymer ?
#
loop_
_entity_poly.entity_id
_entity_poly.type
_entity_poly.pdbx_seq_one_letter_code
_entity_poly.pdbx_strand_id
1 'polypeptide(L)'
;MLHSSIVLVIKEETMNVAKMYDDVSERYQKLVDDSHYVGPRWISGKLKTLPIEQGSALDLACATGSIGHVVKNHYPDLTIHGLDISSKMVDKARQTNLYQSVAVHNLDEPFSPLFEQTFDLITALGFTEFLAEPQQLLECISRKLTANGRCFISFQYHAPDGQDLPRNTYSGSVVHTAYTESEVEQLCQQAGLEVVSLENVIGYVSGVGYVCRYLMLELKKSHR
;
A
#
# COMPACT_ATOMS: atom_id res chain seq x y z
N MET A 1 23.44 15.49 -15.20
CA MET A 1 23.35 16.35 -14.02
C MET A 1 21.94 16.46 -13.46
N LEU A 2 20.86 16.42 -14.25
CA LEU A 2 19.47 16.46 -13.78
C LEU A 2 19.06 15.16 -13.00
N HIS A 3 19.58 14.01 -13.39
CA HIS A 3 19.27 12.72 -12.74
C HIS A 3 19.74 12.63 -11.28
N SER A 4 20.92 13.18 -10.98
CA SER A 4 21.47 13.15 -9.60
C SER A 4 20.69 14.05 -8.63
N SER A 5 20.14 15.16 -9.13
CA SER A 5 19.39 16.10 -8.29
C SER A 5 17.97 15.55 -7.96
N ILE A 6 17.34 14.86 -8.92
CA ILE A 6 16.02 14.23 -8.71
C ILE A 6 16.13 13.07 -7.71
N VAL A 7 17.17 12.23 -7.85
CA VAL A 7 17.40 11.11 -6.91
C VAL A 7 17.69 11.62 -5.48
N LEU A 8 18.36 12.75 -5.33
CA LEU A 8 18.65 13.31 -4.02
C LEU A 8 17.37 13.86 -3.34
N VAL A 9 16.51 14.55 -4.11
CA VAL A 9 15.22 15.05 -3.61
C VAL A 9 14.30 13.91 -3.18
N ILE A 10 14.21 12.84 -3.98
CA ILE A 10 13.42 11.65 -3.64
C ILE A 10 13.90 11.01 -2.33
N LYS A 11 15.23 10.89 -2.11
CA LYS A 11 15.78 10.34 -0.87
C LYS A 11 15.46 11.22 0.36
N GLU A 12 15.50 12.53 0.25
CA GLU A 12 15.13 13.42 1.34
C GLU A 12 13.64 13.36 1.67
N GLU A 13 12.76 13.30 0.65
CA GLU A 13 11.31 13.16 0.84
C GLU A 13 10.96 11.83 1.50
N THR A 14 11.58 10.73 1.07
CA THR A 14 11.35 9.39 1.65
C THR A 14 11.82 9.32 3.11
N MET A 15 12.95 9.94 3.45
CA MET A 15 13.42 10.09 4.84
C MET A 15 12.39 10.83 5.70
N ASN A 16 11.71 11.85 5.15
CA ASN A 16 10.66 12.58 5.85
C ASN A 16 9.41 11.73 6.11
N VAL A 17 9.00 10.84 5.20
CA VAL A 17 7.89 9.90 5.39
C VAL A 17 8.20 8.95 6.54
N ALA A 18 9.37 8.32 6.57
CA ALA A 18 9.78 7.44 7.65
C ALA A 18 9.71 8.13 9.02
N LYS A 19 10.30 9.35 9.11
CA LYS A 19 10.27 10.14 10.34
C LYS A 19 8.84 10.51 10.74
N MET A 20 7.99 10.91 9.79
CA MET A 20 6.59 11.24 10.06
C MET A 20 5.86 10.08 10.72
N TYR A 21 6.03 8.85 10.20
CA TYR A 21 5.40 7.66 10.78
C TYR A 21 6.07 7.22 12.08
N ASP A 22 7.38 7.37 12.24
CA ASP A 22 8.07 7.15 13.52
C ASP A 22 7.52 8.07 14.62
N ASP A 23 7.30 9.34 14.32
CA ASP A 23 6.82 10.35 15.29
C ASP A 23 5.37 10.10 15.74
N VAL A 24 4.54 9.47 14.90
CA VAL A 24 3.13 9.17 15.24
C VAL A 24 2.90 7.72 15.69
N SER A 25 3.92 6.88 15.69
CA SER A 25 3.80 5.43 15.90
C SER A 25 3.04 5.04 17.17
N GLU A 26 3.20 5.79 18.29
CA GLU A 26 2.53 5.50 19.56
C GLU A 26 1.01 5.75 19.50
N ARG A 27 0.56 6.65 18.65
CA ARG A 27 -0.85 7.02 18.51
C ARG A 27 -1.48 6.59 17.19
N TYR A 28 -0.70 5.92 16.32
CA TYR A 28 -1.10 5.61 14.95
C TYR A 28 -2.41 4.82 14.89
N GLN A 29 -2.53 3.76 15.68
CA GLN A 29 -3.76 2.94 15.70
C GLN A 29 -4.98 3.79 16.05
N LYS A 30 -4.85 4.67 17.06
CA LYS A 30 -5.94 5.59 17.42
C LYS A 30 -6.29 6.54 16.28
N LEU A 31 -5.30 7.05 15.54
CA LEU A 31 -5.54 7.91 14.37
C LEU A 31 -6.30 7.18 13.27
N VAL A 32 -5.95 5.93 12.99
CA VAL A 32 -6.64 5.06 12.03
C VAL A 32 -8.09 4.82 12.45
N ASP A 33 -8.31 4.49 13.73
CA ASP A 33 -9.64 4.22 14.28
C ASP A 33 -10.52 5.48 14.28
N ASP A 34 -10.00 6.61 14.74
CA ASP A 34 -10.71 7.90 14.79
C ASP A 34 -11.08 8.43 13.38
N SER A 35 -10.23 8.17 12.38
CA SER A 35 -10.48 8.58 10.98
C SER A 35 -11.42 7.64 10.23
N HIS A 36 -11.77 6.50 10.81
CA HIS A 36 -12.57 5.44 10.18
C HIS A 36 -11.99 4.98 8.84
N TYR A 37 -10.66 4.82 8.75
CA TYR A 37 -9.99 4.39 7.53
C TYR A 37 -10.60 3.12 6.96
N VAL A 38 -10.99 3.17 5.68
CA VAL A 38 -11.79 2.12 5.03
C VAL A 38 -11.02 0.82 4.77
N GLY A 39 -9.70 0.89 4.67
CA GLY A 39 -8.84 -0.22 4.19
C GLY A 39 -9.12 -1.57 4.86
N PRO A 40 -9.09 -1.68 6.21
CA PRO A 40 -9.34 -2.96 6.90
C PRO A 40 -10.73 -3.55 6.61
N ARG A 41 -11.77 -2.71 6.56
CA ARG A 41 -13.14 -3.15 6.27
C ARG A 41 -13.30 -3.59 4.81
N TRP A 42 -12.72 -2.82 3.87
CA TRP A 42 -12.80 -3.13 2.45
C TRP A 42 -12.12 -4.44 2.14
N ILE A 43 -10.85 -4.61 2.57
CA ILE A 43 -10.11 -5.87 2.32
C ILE A 43 -10.79 -7.07 2.97
N SER A 44 -11.34 -6.93 4.19
CA SER A 44 -12.11 -8.01 4.83
C SER A 44 -13.30 -8.46 3.99
N GLY A 45 -13.97 -7.52 3.29
CA GLY A 45 -15.05 -7.86 2.34
C GLY A 45 -14.55 -8.68 1.17
N LYS A 46 -13.41 -8.31 0.58
CA LYS A 46 -12.80 -8.99 -0.57
C LYS A 46 -12.32 -10.39 -0.24
N LEU A 47 -11.65 -10.56 0.91
CA LEU A 47 -11.09 -11.84 1.32
C LEU A 47 -12.15 -12.93 1.55
N LYS A 48 -13.40 -12.58 1.83
CA LYS A 48 -14.50 -13.56 2.01
C LYS A 48 -14.76 -14.45 0.79
N THR A 49 -14.43 -13.97 -0.39
CA THR A 49 -14.74 -14.65 -1.66
C THR A 49 -13.52 -15.26 -2.35
N LEU A 50 -12.32 -15.06 -1.77
CA LEU A 50 -11.10 -15.61 -2.35
C LEU A 50 -10.84 -17.02 -1.83
N PRO A 51 -10.60 -17.99 -2.72
CA PRO A 51 -10.30 -19.37 -2.33
C PRO A 51 -8.79 -19.53 -2.05
N ILE A 52 -8.27 -18.90 -1.00
CA ILE A 52 -6.88 -19.11 -0.54
C ILE A 52 -6.94 -20.06 0.63
N GLU A 53 -6.51 -21.32 0.43
CA GLU A 53 -6.49 -22.32 1.50
C GLU A 53 -5.16 -22.35 2.24
N GLN A 54 -4.06 -22.24 1.52
CA GLN A 54 -2.69 -22.24 2.04
C GLN A 54 -1.81 -21.34 1.16
N GLY A 55 -0.65 -20.95 1.68
CA GLY A 55 0.32 -20.17 0.92
C GLY A 55 0.94 -19.03 1.71
N SER A 56 1.31 -17.96 1.02
CA SER A 56 1.97 -16.82 1.62
C SER A 56 1.35 -15.48 1.20
N ALA A 57 1.40 -14.52 2.12
CA ALA A 57 1.00 -13.14 1.91
C ALA A 57 2.15 -12.17 2.15
N LEU A 58 2.14 -11.05 1.43
CA LEU A 58 3.04 -9.93 1.62
C LEU A 58 2.22 -8.66 1.88
N ASP A 59 2.44 -8.05 3.03
CA ASP A 59 1.78 -6.81 3.46
C ASP A 59 2.75 -5.65 3.29
N LEU A 60 2.54 -4.83 2.27
CA LEU A 60 3.36 -3.68 1.91
C LEU A 60 2.86 -2.43 2.64
N ALA A 61 3.76 -1.70 3.30
CA ALA A 61 3.48 -0.64 4.25
C ALA A 61 2.57 -1.15 5.39
N CYS A 62 3.01 -2.23 6.05
CA CYS A 62 2.21 -2.98 7.03
C CYS A 62 1.88 -2.19 8.31
N ALA A 63 2.53 -1.06 8.55
CA ALA A 63 2.35 -0.19 9.71
C ALA A 63 2.33 -0.99 11.03
N THR A 64 1.29 -0.85 11.85
CA THR A 64 1.13 -1.57 13.11
C THR A 64 0.54 -2.98 12.96
N GLY A 65 0.30 -3.45 11.71
CA GLY A 65 -0.21 -4.79 11.42
C GLY A 65 -1.74 -4.92 11.31
N SER A 66 -2.47 -3.83 11.14
CA SER A 66 -3.94 -3.87 11.04
C SER A 66 -4.44 -4.73 9.88
N ILE A 67 -3.80 -4.66 8.72
CA ILE A 67 -4.15 -5.50 7.56
C ILE A 67 -3.74 -6.96 7.81
N GLY A 68 -2.57 -7.20 8.39
CA GLY A 68 -2.15 -8.53 8.82
C GLY A 68 -3.16 -9.22 9.74
N HIS A 69 -3.76 -8.48 10.69
CA HIS A 69 -4.87 -8.99 11.52
C HIS A 69 -6.07 -9.42 10.68
N VAL A 70 -6.47 -8.60 9.71
CA VAL A 70 -7.59 -8.94 8.83
C VAL A 70 -7.28 -10.21 8.03
N VAL A 71 -6.08 -10.31 7.46
CA VAL A 71 -5.64 -11.48 6.70
C VAL A 71 -5.66 -12.74 7.57
N LYS A 72 -5.09 -12.69 8.77
CA LYS A 72 -5.08 -13.84 9.70
C LYS A 72 -6.46 -14.27 10.18
N ASN A 73 -7.40 -13.33 10.32
CA ASN A 73 -8.78 -13.67 10.67
C ASN A 73 -9.51 -14.45 9.57
N HIS A 74 -9.18 -14.23 8.30
CA HIS A 74 -9.75 -14.98 7.17
C HIS A 74 -8.95 -16.24 6.85
N TYR A 75 -7.63 -16.20 6.99
CA TYR A 75 -6.69 -17.26 6.61
C TYR A 75 -5.67 -17.48 7.73
N PRO A 76 -6.04 -18.20 8.81
CA PRO A 76 -5.17 -18.42 9.98
C PRO A 76 -3.82 -19.07 9.64
N ASP A 77 -3.82 -19.96 8.65
CA ASP A 77 -2.64 -20.76 8.27
C ASP A 77 -1.75 -20.06 7.23
N LEU A 78 -2.17 -18.92 6.69
CA LEU A 78 -1.39 -18.17 5.69
C LEU A 78 -0.13 -17.58 6.34
N THR A 79 1.04 -17.83 5.77
CA THR A 79 2.29 -17.20 6.21
C THR A 79 2.34 -15.76 5.73
N ILE A 80 2.48 -14.80 6.65
CA ILE A 80 2.50 -13.36 6.31
C ILE A 80 3.90 -12.79 6.49
N HIS A 81 4.36 -12.00 5.51
CA HIS A 81 5.55 -11.16 5.58
C HIS A 81 5.14 -9.70 5.49
N GLY A 82 5.87 -8.81 6.15
CA GLY A 82 5.56 -7.37 6.16
C GLY A 82 6.77 -6.52 5.79
N LEU A 83 6.53 -5.40 5.10
CA LEU A 83 7.49 -4.35 4.84
C LEU A 83 6.91 -3.01 5.26
N ASP A 84 7.72 -2.15 5.87
CA ASP A 84 7.36 -0.76 6.17
C ASP A 84 8.60 0.12 6.16
N ILE A 85 8.44 1.40 5.86
CA ILE A 85 9.56 2.35 5.84
C ILE A 85 9.94 2.81 7.26
N SER A 86 9.01 2.78 8.21
CA SER A 86 9.20 3.22 9.59
C SER A 86 9.71 2.08 10.47
N SER A 87 10.85 2.30 11.11
CA SER A 87 11.41 1.31 12.03
C SER A 87 10.52 1.05 13.24
N LYS A 88 9.83 2.08 13.74
CA LYS A 88 8.92 1.94 14.87
C LYS A 88 7.63 1.21 14.50
N MET A 89 7.12 1.38 13.26
CA MET A 89 6.00 0.59 12.77
C MET A 89 6.38 -0.89 12.64
N VAL A 90 7.55 -1.17 12.07
CA VAL A 90 8.11 -2.53 11.99
C VAL A 90 8.18 -3.19 13.37
N ASP A 91 8.66 -2.48 14.40
CA ASP A 91 8.73 -3.02 15.75
C ASP A 91 7.35 -3.30 16.34
N LYS A 92 6.35 -2.45 16.08
CA LYS A 92 4.96 -2.70 16.50
C LYS A 92 4.34 -3.88 15.74
N ALA A 93 4.54 -3.97 14.42
CA ALA A 93 4.07 -5.12 13.64
C ALA A 93 4.67 -6.45 14.12
N ARG A 94 5.98 -6.48 14.46
CA ARG A 94 6.64 -7.66 15.05
C ARG A 94 6.02 -8.09 16.38
N GLN A 95 5.65 -7.12 17.22
CA GLN A 95 5.02 -7.41 18.53
C GLN A 95 3.65 -8.08 18.41
N THR A 96 2.98 -7.98 17.26
CA THR A 96 1.69 -8.65 17.03
C THR A 96 1.82 -10.17 16.91
N ASN A 97 3.01 -10.68 16.60
CA ASN A 97 3.28 -12.09 16.29
C ASN A 97 2.45 -12.67 15.13
N LEU A 98 1.93 -11.81 14.24
CA LEU A 98 1.15 -12.22 13.06
C LEU A 98 2.03 -12.59 11.88
N TYR A 99 3.20 -11.95 11.81
CA TYR A 99 4.11 -12.03 10.67
C TYR A 99 5.23 -13.03 10.92
N GLN A 100 5.56 -13.83 9.91
CA GLN A 100 6.77 -14.66 9.88
C GLN A 100 8.03 -13.79 9.86
N SER A 101 7.99 -12.68 9.12
CA SER A 101 9.04 -11.68 9.12
C SER A 101 8.47 -10.29 8.86
N VAL A 102 9.09 -9.26 9.46
CA VAL A 102 8.83 -7.85 9.15
C VAL A 102 10.16 -7.14 9.01
N ALA A 103 10.35 -6.38 7.94
CA ALA A 103 11.58 -5.66 7.66
C ALA A 103 11.33 -4.18 7.34
N VAL A 104 12.30 -3.34 7.69
CA VAL A 104 12.33 -1.94 7.25
C VAL A 104 12.74 -1.92 5.78
N HIS A 105 11.89 -1.34 4.93
CA HIS A 105 12.18 -1.19 3.51
C HIS A 105 11.46 0.02 2.93
N ASN A 106 12.17 0.77 2.07
CA ASN A 106 11.59 1.82 1.25
C ASN A 106 10.98 1.22 -0.02
N LEU A 107 9.66 1.35 -0.20
CA LEU A 107 8.94 0.80 -1.35
C LEU A 107 9.14 1.56 -2.66
N ASP A 108 9.86 2.70 -2.67
CA ASP A 108 10.44 3.28 -3.86
C ASP A 108 11.65 2.48 -4.38
N GLU A 109 12.17 1.55 -3.58
CA GLU A 109 13.23 0.62 -3.98
C GLU A 109 12.62 -0.77 -4.27
N PRO A 110 13.21 -1.53 -5.23
CA PRO A 110 12.72 -2.87 -5.53
C PRO A 110 12.78 -3.80 -4.32
N PHE A 111 11.64 -4.30 -3.85
CA PHE A 111 11.58 -5.27 -2.76
C PHE A 111 11.76 -6.73 -3.23
N SER A 112 11.73 -6.97 -4.53
CA SER A 112 11.83 -8.33 -5.08
C SER A 112 13.09 -9.10 -4.66
N PRO A 113 14.26 -8.47 -4.41
CA PRO A 113 15.44 -9.19 -3.92
C PRO A 113 15.34 -9.66 -2.46
N LEU A 114 14.40 -9.12 -1.68
CA LEU A 114 14.23 -9.49 -0.26
C LEU A 114 13.56 -10.86 -0.08
N PHE A 115 12.91 -11.37 -1.15
CA PHE A 115 12.16 -12.62 -1.11
C PHE A 115 12.51 -13.47 -2.33
N GLU A 116 12.87 -14.73 -2.13
CA GLU A 116 13.01 -15.70 -3.23
C GLU A 116 11.62 -16.18 -3.70
N GLN A 117 10.67 -16.30 -2.79
CA GLN A 117 9.33 -16.81 -3.04
C GLN A 117 8.41 -15.81 -3.76
N THR A 118 7.30 -16.34 -4.27
CA THR A 118 6.12 -15.60 -4.73
C THR A 118 5.00 -15.69 -3.69
N PHE A 119 4.00 -14.81 -3.81
CA PHE A 119 2.91 -14.65 -2.85
C PHE A 119 1.56 -14.88 -3.50
N ASP A 120 0.65 -15.54 -2.78
CA ASP A 120 -0.73 -15.76 -3.20
C ASP A 120 -1.61 -14.55 -2.92
N LEU A 121 -1.20 -13.75 -1.94
CA LEU A 121 -1.84 -12.50 -1.57
C LEU A 121 -0.78 -11.40 -1.38
N ILE A 122 -0.99 -10.25 -2.01
CA ILE A 122 -0.23 -9.02 -1.72
C ILE A 122 -1.23 -7.94 -1.32
N THR A 123 -0.98 -7.25 -0.20
CA THR A 123 -1.74 -6.08 0.23
C THR A 123 -0.85 -4.84 0.21
N ALA A 124 -1.38 -3.71 -0.28
CA ALA A 124 -0.67 -2.46 -0.50
C ALA A 124 -1.63 -1.27 -0.31
N LEU A 125 -2.08 -1.03 0.93
CA LEU A 125 -3.19 -0.11 1.21
C LEU A 125 -2.75 1.14 1.99
N GLY A 126 -3.09 2.34 1.45
CA GLY A 126 -2.97 3.62 2.16
C GLY A 126 -1.57 4.21 2.22
N PHE A 127 -0.74 4.04 1.17
CA PHE A 127 0.61 4.62 1.14
C PHE A 127 1.10 5.02 -0.26
N THR A 128 0.41 4.61 -1.33
CA THR A 128 0.91 4.81 -2.70
C THR A 128 1.03 6.30 -3.08
N GLU A 129 0.33 7.16 -2.37
CA GLU A 129 0.42 8.62 -2.50
C GLU A 129 1.80 9.18 -2.16
N PHE A 130 2.62 8.44 -1.41
CA PHE A 130 3.98 8.84 -1.01
C PHE A 130 5.07 8.36 -1.97
N LEU A 131 4.71 7.50 -2.95
CA LEU A 131 5.68 6.92 -3.88
C LEU A 131 6.10 7.93 -4.95
N ALA A 132 7.39 7.98 -5.21
CA ALA A 132 7.95 8.71 -6.34
C ALA A 132 7.77 7.94 -7.66
N GLU A 133 7.89 6.59 -7.60
CA GLU A 133 7.89 5.70 -8.76
C GLU A 133 6.90 4.52 -8.58
N PRO A 134 5.57 4.76 -8.61
CA PRO A 134 4.56 3.72 -8.40
C PRO A 134 4.62 2.61 -9.46
N GLN A 135 5.11 2.89 -10.66
CA GLN A 135 5.33 1.91 -11.72
C GLN A 135 6.28 0.79 -11.26
N GLN A 136 7.38 1.16 -10.61
CA GLN A 136 8.37 0.20 -10.11
C GLN A 136 7.79 -0.74 -9.04
N LEU A 137 6.95 -0.19 -8.14
CA LEU A 137 6.23 -0.99 -7.15
C LEU A 137 5.33 -2.03 -7.84
N LEU A 138 4.50 -1.60 -8.80
CA LEU A 138 3.58 -2.48 -9.53
C LEU A 138 4.31 -3.57 -10.31
N GLU A 139 5.44 -3.27 -10.91
CA GLU A 139 6.29 -4.27 -11.58
C GLU A 139 6.86 -5.30 -10.58
N CYS A 140 7.27 -4.84 -9.38
CA CYS A 140 7.70 -5.75 -8.31
C CYS A 140 6.54 -6.64 -7.83
N ILE A 141 5.36 -6.09 -7.66
CA ILE A 141 4.14 -6.83 -7.32
C ILE A 141 3.87 -7.89 -8.40
N SER A 142 3.86 -7.51 -9.67
CA SER A 142 3.63 -8.44 -10.80
C SER A 142 4.61 -9.60 -10.79
N ARG A 143 5.90 -9.33 -10.54
CA ARG A 143 6.93 -10.39 -10.44
C ARG A 143 6.71 -11.32 -9.25
N LYS A 144 6.20 -10.79 -8.13
CA LYS A 144 6.08 -11.51 -6.86
C LYS A 144 4.70 -12.15 -6.62
N LEU A 145 3.68 -11.87 -7.41
CA LEU A 145 2.44 -12.63 -7.38
C LEU A 145 2.64 -14.05 -7.95
N THR A 146 1.97 -15.05 -7.37
CA THR A 146 1.77 -16.37 -8.00
C THR A 146 0.84 -16.22 -9.23
N ALA A 147 0.76 -17.24 -10.08
CA ALA A 147 -0.10 -17.21 -11.28
C ALA A 147 -1.59 -16.95 -10.94
N ASN A 148 -2.06 -17.49 -9.81
CA ASN A 148 -3.43 -17.30 -9.34
C ASN A 148 -3.54 -16.26 -8.21
N GLY A 149 -2.44 -15.61 -7.85
CA GLY A 149 -2.37 -14.65 -6.76
C GLY A 149 -3.23 -13.41 -7.00
N ARG A 150 -3.56 -12.73 -5.91
CA ARG A 150 -4.29 -11.46 -5.91
C ARG A 150 -3.49 -10.38 -5.21
N CYS A 151 -3.53 -9.19 -5.78
CA CYS A 151 -3.05 -7.99 -5.09
C CYS A 151 -4.22 -7.05 -4.81
N PHE A 152 -4.28 -6.54 -3.60
CA PHE A 152 -5.18 -5.46 -3.21
C PHE A 152 -4.37 -4.22 -2.93
N ILE A 153 -4.60 -3.18 -3.71
CA ILE A 153 -3.84 -1.92 -3.65
C ILE A 153 -4.78 -0.72 -3.66
N SER A 154 -4.37 0.38 -3.04
CA SER A 154 -5.12 1.62 -3.10
C SER A 154 -4.26 2.78 -3.61
N PHE A 155 -4.89 3.69 -4.36
CA PHE A 155 -4.30 4.95 -4.80
C PHE A 155 -5.19 6.10 -4.33
N GLN A 156 -4.60 7.19 -3.85
CA GLN A 156 -5.36 8.39 -3.55
C GLN A 156 -5.99 8.93 -4.85
N TYR A 157 -7.29 9.23 -4.81
CA TYR A 157 -8.03 9.61 -6.00
C TYR A 157 -7.93 11.10 -6.29
N HIS A 158 -7.78 11.45 -7.57
CA HIS A 158 -7.87 12.79 -8.12
C HIS A 158 -8.96 12.84 -9.21
N ALA A 159 -9.96 13.69 -9.02
CA ALA A 159 -11.02 13.86 -10.01
C ALA A 159 -10.52 14.58 -11.27
N PRO A 160 -10.85 14.09 -12.49
CA PRO A 160 -10.35 14.68 -13.73
C PRO A 160 -10.85 16.11 -13.99
N ASP A 161 -12.01 16.48 -13.41
CA ASP A 161 -12.67 17.76 -13.62
C ASP A 161 -12.18 18.89 -12.70
N GLY A 162 -11.19 18.61 -11.87
CA GLY A 162 -10.56 19.59 -11.01
C GLY A 162 -11.44 20.12 -9.87
N GLN A 163 -12.57 19.48 -9.60
CA GLN A 163 -13.45 19.84 -8.47
C GLN A 163 -12.91 19.36 -7.12
N ASP A 164 -11.99 18.41 -7.16
CA ASP A 164 -11.29 17.91 -5.98
C ASP A 164 -9.92 18.60 -5.81
N LEU A 165 -9.22 18.23 -4.76
CA LEU A 165 -7.92 18.78 -4.39
C LEU A 165 -6.88 18.72 -5.51
N PRO A 166 -5.87 19.58 -5.49
CA PRO A 166 -4.77 19.52 -6.43
C PRO A 166 -4.12 18.14 -6.39
N ARG A 167 -3.65 17.67 -7.57
CA ARG A 167 -2.99 16.36 -7.73
C ARG A 167 -1.92 16.09 -6.68
N ASN A 168 -1.15 17.13 -6.32
CA ASN A 168 -0.15 17.06 -5.26
C ASN A 168 -0.59 17.92 -4.07
N THR A 169 -0.64 17.30 -2.90
CA THR A 169 -0.81 17.99 -1.62
C THR A 169 0.44 17.80 -0.78
N TYR A 170 0.62 18.64 0.25
CA TYR A 170 1.83 18.67 1.03
C TYR A 170 1.53 18.60 2.52
N SER A 171 2.27 17.76 3.24
CA SER A 171 2.29 17.68 4.69
C SER A 171 3.72 18.00 5.16
N GLY A 172 4.00 19.28 5.42
CA GLY A 172 5.37 19.74 5.58
C GLY A 172 6.16 19.60 4.27
N SER A 173 7.24 18.82 4.28
CA SER A 173 8.02 18.47 3.10
C SER A 173 7.55 17.20 2.37
N VAL A 174 6.57 16.49 2.94
CA VAL A 174 6.05 15.24 2.34
C VAL A 174 5.03 15.58 1.27
N VAL A 175 5.24 15.03 0.08
CA VAL A 175 4.33 15.15 -1.06
C VAL A 175 3.37 13.97 -1.07
N HIS A 176 2.08 14.26 -1.28
CA HIS A 176 1.04 13.26 -1.51
C HIS A 176 0.56 13.42 -2.95
N THR A 177 0.73 12.38 -3.75
CA THR A 177 0.28 12.36 -5.15
C THR A 177 -1.03 11.60 -5.29
N ALA A 178 -2.02 12.23 -5.92
CA ALA A 178 -3.30 11.59 -6.24
C ALA A 178 -3.38 11.25 -7.73
N TYR A 179 -4.18 10.23 -8.07
CA TYR A 179 -4.24 9.62 -9.39
C TYR A 179 -5.68 9.58 -9.91
N THR A 180 -5.84 9.72 -11.23
CA THR A 180 -7.10 9.41 -11.90
C THR A 180 -7.23 7.91 -12.13
N GLU A 181 -8.46 7.43 -12.39
CA GLU A 181 -8.70 6.01 -12.72
C GLU A 181 -7.89 5.57 -13.95
N SER A 182 -7.88 6.37 -15.01
CA SER A 182 -7.14 6.04 -16.24
C SER A 182 -5.63 5.97 -16.05
N GLU A 183 -5.04 6.80 -15.19
CA GLU A 183 -3.60 6.73 -14.86
C GLU A 183 -3.28 5.43 -14.14
N VAL A 184 -4.10 5.05 -13.16
CA VAL A 184 -3.89 3.81 -12.40
C VAL A 184 -4.05 2.58 -13.28
N GLU A 185 -5.07 2.55 -14.16
CA GLU A 185 -5.27 1.46 -15.12
C GLU A 185 -4.06 1.33 -16.07
N GLN A 186 -3.54 2.45 -16.57
CA GLN A 186 -2.36 2.46 -17.43
C GLN A 186 -1.12 1.94 -16.71
N LEU A 187 -0.87 2.37 -15.46
CA LEU A 187 0.23 1.87 -14.63
C LEU A 187 0.14 0.36 -14.42
N CYS A 188 -1.05 -0.16 -14.09
CA CYS A 188 -1.29 -1.59 -13.91
C CYS A 188 -1.01 -2.37 -15.21
N GLN A 189 -1.52 -1.89 -16.35
CA GLN A 189 -1.31 -2.52 -17.66
C GLN A 189 0.18 -2.58 -18.03
N GLN A 190 0.91 -1.49 -17.81
CA GLN A 190 2.36 -1.41 -18.09
C GLN A 190 3.15 -2.38 -17.22
N ALA A 191 2.72 -2.61 -15.98
CA ALA A 191 3.32 -3.57 -15.07
C ALA A 191 2.95 -5.05 -15.36
N GLY A 192 2.11 -5.32 -16.36
CA GLY A 192 1.61 -6.67 -16.66
C GLY A 192 0.60 -7.17 -15.62
N LEU A 193 -0.17 -6.26 -15.03
CA LEU A 193 -1.26 -6.55 -14.11
C LEU A 193 -2.61 -6.26 -14.79
N GLU A 194 -3.59 -7.12 -14.52
CA GLU A 194 -4.99 -6.96 -14.93
C GLU A 194 -5.81 -6.46 -13.74
N VAL A 195 -6.61 -5.41 -13.97
CA VAL A 195 -7.57 -4.88 -13.00
C VAL A 195 -8.80 -5.78 -13.00
N VAL A 196 -9.03 -6.51 -11.90
CA VAL A 196 -10.20 -7.37 -11.69
C VAL A 196 -11.40 -6.53 -11.23
N SER A 197 -11.15 -5.59 -10.30
CA SER A 197 -12.13 -4.61 -9.86
C SER A 197 -11.45 -3.30 -9.44
N LEU A 198 -12.15 -2.18 -9.66
CA LEU A 198 -11.77 -0.84 -9.21
C LEU A 198 -12.99 -0.21 -8.57
N GLU A 199 -12.82 0.32 -7.36
CA GLU A 199 -13.86 0.99 -6.60
C GLU A 199 -13.35 2.36 -6.11
N ASN A 200 -14.12 3.42 -6.37
CA ASN A 200 -13.84 4.76 -5.85
C ASN A 200 -14.61 4.96 -4.55
N VAL A 201 -13.91 5.01 -3.43
CA VAL A 201 -14.52 5.05 -2.10
C VAL A 201 -14.02 6.22 -1.27
N ILE A 202 -14.82 6.64 -0.27
CA ILE A 202 -14.31 7.52 0.79
C ILE A 202 -13.36 6.68 1.64
N GLY A 203 -12.07 7.05 1.61
CA GLY A 203 -10.99 6.39 2.34
C GLY A 203 -11.02 6.71 3.82
N TYR A 204 -11.10 8.02 4.14
CA TYR A 204 -11.27 8.53 5.49
C TYR A 204 -11.76 9.98 5.47
N VAL A 205 -12.23 10.45 6.64
CA VAL A 205 -12.55 11.86 6.86
C VAL A 205 -11.65 12.36 8.00
N SER A 206 -10.86 13.40 7.73
CA SER A 206 -9.98 13.98 8.75
C SER A 206 -10.79 14.73 9.83
N GLY A 207 -10.17 14.94 10.99
CA GLY A 207 -10.78 15.70 12.08
C GLY A 207 -11.13 17.16 11.75
N VAL A 208 -10.62 17.69 10.65
CA VAL A 208 -10.95 19.03 10.11
C VAL A 208 -11.93 18.96 8.93
N GLY A 209 -12.56 17.81 8.70
CA GLY A 209 -13.58 17.61 7.67
C GLY A 209 -13.06 17.40 6.25
N TYR A 210 -11.75 17.22 6.07
CA TYR A 210 -11.19 16.83 4.78
C TYR A 210 -11.57 15.40 4.43
N VAL A 211 -12.14 15.20 3.23
CA VAL A 211 -12.54 13.89 2.70
C VAL A 211 -11.47 13.37 1.75
N CYS A 212 -10.75 12.34 2.16
CA CYS A 212 -9.84 11.62 1.29
C CYS A 212 -10.57 10.49 0.58
N ARG A 213 -10.41 10.40 -0.74
CA ARG A 213 -10.94 9.31 -1.55
C ARG A 213 -9.82 8.42 -2.04
N TYR A 214 -10.10 7.13 -2.14
CA TYR A 214 -9.19 6.15 -2.71
C TYR A 214 -9.83 5.39 -3.86
N LEU A 215 -9.00 5.10 -4.86
CA LEU A 215 -9.23 4.03 -5.82
C LEU A 215 -8.73 2.74 -5.17
N MET A 216 -9.62 1.82 -4.90
CA MET A 216 -9.32 0.51 -4.30
C MET A 216 -9.39 -0.55 -5.37
N LEU A 217 -8.27 -1.24 -5.63
CA LEU A 217 -8.16 -2.18 -6.72
C LEU A 217 -7.90 -3.60 -6.24
N GLU A 218 -8.53 -4.55 -6.94
CA GLU A 218 -8.13 -5.95 -6.98
C GLU A 218 -7.39 -6.20 -8.29
N LEU A 219 -6.17 -6.73 -8.20
CA LEU A 219 -5.29 -7.00 -9.33
C LEU A 219 -4.90 -8.48 -9.37
N LYS A 220 -4.65 -8.99 -10.56
CA LYS A 220 -4.02 -10.29 -10.82
C LYS A 220 -2.95 -10.15 -11.91
N LYS A 221 -2.11 -11.18 -12.09
CA LYS A 221 -1.23 -11.23 -13.27
C LYS A 221 -2.03 -11.24 -14.56
N SER A 222 -1.59 -10.44 -15.53
CA SER A 222 -2.09 -10.54 -16.89
C SER A 222 -1.59 -11.84 -17.53
N HIS A 223 -2.49 -12.63 -18.05
CA HIS A 223 -2.14 -13.79 -18.87
C HIS A 223 -1.76 -13.28 -20.28
N ARG A 224 -0.46 -13.09 -20.54
CA ARG A 224 0.07 -12.88 -21.89
C ARG A 224 0.58 -14.18 -22.45
#